data_61e208b6a0be3c9e32c804e35ae266eb
#
_entry.id   61e208b6a0be3c9e32c804e35ae266eb
#
_cell.length_a   1.000
_cell.length_b   1.000
_cell.length_c   1.000
_cell.angle_alpha   90.00
_cell.angle_beta   90.00
_cell.angle_gamma   90.00
#
_symmetry.space_group_name_H-M   'P 1'
#
loop_
_entity.id
_entity.type
_entity.pdbx_description
1 polymer ?
#
loop_
_entity_poly.entity_id
_entity_poly.type
_entity_poly.pdbx_seq_one_letter_code
_entity_poly.pdbx_strand_id
1 'polypeptide(L)'
;MLTSCQQGAVNCSCTWTKDPETEVPWLCVAGWDAKIKIYDVISGTLVKTLVGHGAEINDLATCPNNPSILASASQDTTVRIWSLDSSDEDQPCLAILGGEGHSSGLLATAFHNSGRYVLSAGHDNCVCMWTLPDLSDRPRTRNPLPPVIVHYPHFFTSEVHSGIVDCVAFYGDMILSRACHEDVIVLWRIEGFSSKNPPPSPSDAPTTSDTERLTRSAFVPVTVSAAPQYTRMIQFHTPGSGHQFYMRFKLYHDTGKHPVLAFCNAHSNVFFWDLARITAFHEFVTELNRPDRDVPLQRPSWLQPVVHRQKADPVSKVRADADDRDSVISGRTGSDIDPSANSNNHYSQETLDSWHDRYDSTRIDEALRSHSQSSVSVKDFIGRQVAWSPLGDWCVVVGSKNLMVVLARWQKKEKDDRRSGH
;
A
#
# COMPACT_ATOMS: atom_id res chain seq x y z
N MET A 1 -10.59 10.32 24.88
CA MET A 1 -9.53 10.95 24.08
C MET A 1 -8.20 10.46 24.61
N LEU A 2 -7.47 9.66 23.84
CA LEU A 2 -6.11 9.26 24.19
C LEU A 2 -5.21 10.49 24.04
N THR A 3 -4.96 11.22 25.11
CA THR A 3 -3.98 12.29 25.15
C THR A 3 -2.63 11.71 25.57
N SER A 4 -1.87 11.21 24.61
CA SER A 4 -0.46 10.85 24.82
C SER A 4 0.39 12.12 24.91
N CYS A 5 0.02 13.05 25.76
CA CYS A 5 0.71 14.33 25.84
C CYS A 5 1.77 14.37 26.94
N GLN A 6 2.95 13.85 26.65
CA GLN A 6 4.12 14.65 27.00
C GLN A 6 4.17 15.82 25.99
N GLN A 7 4.09 17.04 26.48
CA GLN A 7 4.24 18.27 25.68
C GLN A 7 5.53 18.14 24.84
N GLY A 8 5.40 18.11 23.48
CA GLY A 8 6.53 18.00 22.57
C GLY A 8 6.83 16.60 22.01
N ALA A 9 6.07 15.55 22.36
CA ALA A 9 6.26 14.23 21.75
C ALA A 9 5.76 14.23 20.29
N VAL A 10 6.66 13.96 19.35
CA VAL A 10 6.32 13.73 17.93
C VAL A 10 6.23 12.24 17.68
N ASN A 11 5.02 11.78 17.33
CA ASN A 11 4.77 10.41 16.94
C ASN A 11 4.84 10.29 15.42
N CYS A 12 5.58 9.30 14.92
CA CYS A 12 5.79 9.09 13.48
C CYS A 12 4.91 7.98 12.92
N SER A 13 4.65 6.93 13.71
CA SER A 13 3.85 5.79 13.28
C SER A 13 3.00 5.22 14.40
N CYS A 14 1.93 4.55 14.01
CA CYS A 14 1.12 3.73 14.90
C CYS A 14 0.64 2.47 14.20
N THR A 15 0.44 1.41 14.99
CA THR A 15 -0.15 0.16 14.52
C THR A 15 -1.09 -0.43 15.56
N TRP A 16 -2.10 -1.15 15.08
CA TRP A 16 -3.04 -1.84 15.93
C TRP A 16 -2.53 -3.24 16.26
N THR A 17 -2.77 -3.66 17.47
CA THR A 17 -2.60 -5.03 17.93
C THR A 17 -3.65 -5.35 19.00
N LYS A 18 -3.48 -6.46 19.68
CA LYS A 18 -4.33 -6.87 20.78
C LYS A 18 -3.48 -7.45 21.93
N ASP A 19 -4.03 -7.37 23.11
CA ASP A 19 -3.47 -8.05 24.29
C ASP A 19 -3.40 -9.57 24.02
N PRO A 20 -2.25 -10.21 24.14
CA PRO A 20 -2.10 -11.65 23.93
C PRO A 20 -2.99 -12.51 24.82
N GLU A 21 -3.34 -12.03 26.02
CA GLU A 21 -4.11 -12.80 27.02
C GLU A 21 -5.61 -12.49 26.97
N THR A 22 -5.97 -11.21 26.88
CA THR A 22 -7.37 -10.76 26.98
C THR A 22 -8.01 -10.40 25.66
N GLU A 23 -7.22 -10.33 24.56
CA GLU A 23 -7.62 -9.89 23.23
C GLU A 23 -8.16 -8.44 23.15
N VAL A 24 -7.99 -7.66 24.21
CA VAL A 24 -8.34 -6.23 24.23
C VAL A 24 -7.53 -5.49 23.16
N PRO A 25 -8.15 -4.60 22.38
CA PRO A 25 -7.45 -3.86 21.33
C PRO A 25 -6.41 -2.90 21.95
N TRP A 26 -5.19 -3.02 21.49
CA TRP A 26 -4.07 -2.16 21.85
C TRP A 26 -3.63 -1.31 20.66
N LEU A 27 -3.22 -0.08 20.95
CA LEU A 27 -2.60 0.83 20.00
C LEU A 27 -1.13 1.02 20.36
N CYS A 28 -0.24 0.61 19.47
CA CYS A 28 1.19 0.88 19.57
C CYS A 28 1.50 2.18 18.86
N VAL A 29 2.26 3.06 19.51
CA VAL A 29 2.66 4.39 18.99
C VAL A 29 4.14 4.57 19.21
N ALA A 30 4.86 5.08 18.19
CA ALA A 30 6.29 5.35 18.30
C ALA A 30 6.68 6.62 17.53
N GLY A 31 7.83 7.18 17.87
CA GLY A 31 8.33 8.40 17.23
C GLY A 31 9.71 8.81 17.71
N TRP A 32 9.90 10.10 17.90
CA TRP A 32 11.21 10.73 18.14
C TRP A 32 11.88 10.33 19.45
N ASP A 33 11.11 9.86 20.43
CA ASP A 33 11.65 9.43 21.72
C ASP A 33 12.26 8.01 21.70
N ALA A 34 12.33 7.39 20.53
CA ALA A 34 12.89 6.05 20.33
C ALA A 34 12.21 4.94 21.14
N LYS A 35 10.97 5.15 21.57
CA LYS A 35 10.19 4.23 22.40
C LYS A 35 8.91 3.81 21.68
N ILE A 36 8.50 2.56 21.91
CA ILE A 36 7.17 2.09 21.51
C ILE A 36 6.28 2.11 22.75
N LYS A 37 5.24 2.93 22.72
CA LYS A 37 4.22 3.05 23.77
C LYS A 37 3.00 2.27 23.38
N ILE A 38 2.51 1.41 24.25
CA ILE A 38 1.36 0.54 24.02
C ILE A 38 0.24 0.98 24.94
N TYR A 39 -0.89 1.35 24.33
CA TYR A 39 -2.07 1.83 25.03
C TYR A 39 -3.22 0.84 24.90
N ASP A 40 -3.87 0.54 25.98
CA ASP A 40 -5.20 -0.06 26.00
C ASP A 40 -6.21 1.00 25.51
N VAL A 41 -6.89 0.71 24.42
CA VAL A 41 -7.79 1.67 23.78
C VAL A 41 -9.13 1.80 24.52
N ILE A 42 -9.53 0.77 25.27
CA ILE A 42 -10.77 0.78 26.06
C ILE A 42 -10.62 1.64 27.30
N SER A 43 -9.56 1.37 28.08
CA SER A 43 -9.28 2.11 29.32
C SER A 43 -8.58 3.45 29.08
N GLY A 44 -7.93 3.62 27.93
CA GLY A 44 -7.12 4.80 27.61
C GLY A 44 -5.80 4.87 28.35
N THR A 45 -5.34 3.79 28.99
CA THR A 45 -4.14 3.75 29.80
C THR A 45 -2.92 3.27 29.04
N LEU A 46 -1.73 3.75 29.42
CA LEU A 46 -0.46 3.23 28.96
C LEU A 46 -0.18 1.89 29.67
N VAL A 47 -0.13 0.79 28.90
CA VAL A 47 0.08 -0.56 29.42
C VAL A 47 1.55 -0.90 29.50
N LYS A 48 2.30 -0.64 28.43
CA LYS A 48 3.71 -1.06 28.29
C LYS A 48 4.50 -0.04 27.48
N THR A 49 5.80 0.04 27.77
CA THR A 49 6.75 0.83 26.95
C THR A 49 7.94 -0.05 26.61
N LEU A 50 8.20 -0.23 25.29
CA LEU A 50 9.36 -0.96 24.81
C LEU A 50 10.48 0.03 24.49
N VAL A 51 11.69 -0.30 24.97
CA VAL A 51 12.89 0.54 24.84
C VAL A 51 14.01 -0.30 24.26
N GLY A 52 14.80 0.29 23.34
CA GLY A 52 15.95 -0.40 22.77
C GLY A 52 16.55 0.31 21.58
N HIS A 53 15.76 0.95 20.71
CA HIS A 53 16.31 1.73 19.59
C HIS A 53 17.19 2.88 20.06
N GLY A 54 18.23 3.17 19.28
CA GLY A 54 19.18 4.25 19.55
C GLY A 54 18.76 5.61 18.97
N ALA A 55 17.73 5.64 18.12
CA ALA A 55 17.22 6.84 17.45
C ALA A 55 15.73 6.71 17.17
N GLU A 56 15.14 7.73 16.53
CA GLU A 56 13.71 7.82 16.23
C GLU A 56 13.17 6.57 15.56
N ILE A 57 11.96 6.18 15.92
CA ILE A 57 11.21 5.10 15.28
C ILE A 57 10.25 5.70 14.28
N ASN A 58 10.47 5.41 13.00
CA ASN A 58 9.73 6.00 11.90
C ASN A 58 8.55 5.16 11.43
N ASP A 59 8.58 3.84 11.67
CA ASP A 59 7.49 2.95 11.28
C ASP A 59 7.30 1.78 12.23
N LEU A 60 6.04 1.34 12.31
CA LEU A 60 5.59 0.17 13.07
C LEU A 60 4.74 -0.73 12.19
N ALA A 61 4.94 -2.02 12.29
CA ALA A 61 4.10 -3.04 11.65
C ALA A 61 3.78 -4.17 12.64
N THR A 62 2.52 -4.60 12.66
CA THR A 62 2.08 -5.79 13.40
C THR A 62 2.16 -7.00 12.48
N CYS A 63 2.65 -8.11 13.00
CA CYS A 63 2.72 -9.37 12.26
C CYS A 63 1.29 -9.89 11.96
N PRO A 64 0.94 -10.13 10.69
CA PRO A 64 -0.45 -10.45 10.32
C PRO A 64 -0.95 -11.78 10.89
N ASN A 65 -0.09 -12.77 11.05
CA ASN A 65 -0.45 -14.10 11.57
C ASN A 65 -0.18 -14.25 13.08
N ASN A 66 0.48 -13.28 13.70
CA ASN A 66 0.71 -13.27 15.15
C ASN A 66 0.70 -11.83 15.68
N PRO A 67 -0.46 -11.32 16.14
CA PRO A 67 -0.58 -9.95 16.63
C PRO A 67 0.30 -9.62 17.85
N SER A 68 0.84 -10.63 18.57
CA SER A 68 1.78 -10.42 19.67
C SER A 68 3.18 -10.01 19.19
N ILE A 69 3.44 -10.03 17.88
CA ILE A 69 4.74 -9.69 17.30
C ILE A 69 4.65 -8.37 16.54
N LEU A 70 5.58 -7.47 16.85
CA LEU A 70 5.72 -6.17 16.19
C LEU A 70 7.08 -6.06 15.51
N ALA A 71 7.13 -5.30 14.41
CA ALA A 71 8.37 -4.78 13.85
C ALA A 71 8.41 -3.25 13.98
N SER A 72 9.59 -2.70 14.22
CA SER A 72 9.83 -1.27 14.24
C SER A 72 11.03 -0.92 13.37
N ALA A 73 10.90 0.09 12.50
CA ALA A 73 11.97 0.63 11.68
C ALA A 73 12.44 1.97 12.26
N SER A 74 13.76 2.13 12.42
CA SER A 74 14.32 3.29 13.10
C SER A 74 15.40 4.00 12.30
N GLN A 75 15.63 5.25 12.66
CA GLN A 75 16.75 6.06 12.20
C GLN A 75 18.10 5.47 12.60
N ASP A 76 18.15 4.55 13.57
CA ASP A 76 19.37 3.80 13.97
C ASP A 76 19.78 2.72 12.97
N THR A 77 19.19 2.69 11.76
CA THR A 77 19.45 1.77 10.64
C THR A 77 18.97 0.33 10.85
N THR A 78 18.27 0.05 11.94
CA THR A 78 17.82 -1.31 12.27
C THR A 78 16.30 -1.46 12.23
N VAL A 79 15.85 -2.68 11.92
CA VAL A 79 14.52 -3.13 12.28
C VAL A 79 14.61 -4.01 13.50
N ARG A 80 13.75 -3.79 14.50
CA ARG A 80 13.65 -4.66 15.67
C ARG A 80 12.33 -5.39 15.68
N ILE A 81 12.39 -6.66 16.11
CA ILE A 81 11.23 -7.52 16.26
C ILE A 81 10.97 -7.68 17.76
N TRP A 82 9.74 -7.39 18.16
CA TRP A 82 9.32 -7.35 19.56
C TRP A 82 8.22 -8.35 19.84
N SER A 83 8.27 -8.95 21.03
CA SER A 83 7.17 -9.71 21.61
C SER A 83 6.37 -8.86 22.59
N LEU A 84 5.06 -9.03 22.58
CA LEU A 84 4.12 -8.44 23.54
C LEU A 84 3.70 -9.45 24.61
N ASP A 85 4.10 -10.72 24.46
CA ASP A 85 3.77 -11.77 25.42
C ASP A 85 4.38 -11.45 26.79
N SER A 86 3.63 -11.77 27.85
CA SER A 86 4.09 -11.60 29.24
C SER A 86 5.31 -12.45 29.56
N SER A 87 5.46 -13.58 28.88
CA SER A 87 6.64 -14.48 29.04
C SER A 87 7.97 -13.86 28.58
N ASP A 88 7.90 -12.81 27.72
CA ASP A 88 9.07 -12.12 27.18
C ASP A 88 9.27 -10.72 27.80
N GLU A 89 8.60 -10.42 28.91
CA GLU A 89 8.59 -9.07 29.50
C GLU A 89 9.98 -8.55 29.87
N ASP A 90 10.86 -9.41 30.35
CA ASP A 90 12.24 -9.08 30.74
C ASP A 90 13.13 -8.80 29.52
N GLN A 91 12.83 -9.37 28.35
CA GLN A 91 13.56 -9.19 27.10
C GLN A 91 12.59 -9.20 25.90
N PRO A 92 11.82 -8.14 25.73
CA PRO A 92 10.79 -8.10 24.67
C PRO A 92 11.36 -7.98 23.26
N CYS A 93 12.60 -7.53 23.07
CA CYS A 93 13.27 -7.51 21.77
C CYS A 93 13.75 -8.92 21.43
N LEU A 94 13.11 -9.57 20.44
CA LEU A 94 13.42 -10.94 20.03
C LEU A 94 14.53 -11.00 18.99
N ALA A 95 14.54 -10.05 18.05
CA ALA A 95 15.53 -9.99 16.98
C ALA A 95 15.86 -8.55 16.58
N ILE A 96 17.09 -8.38 16.09
CA ILE A 96 17.58 -7.14 15.47
C ILE A 96 18.02 -7.46 14.05
N LEU A 97 17.36 -6.85 13.07
CA LEU A 97 17.68 -6.95 11.64
C LEU A 97 18.51 -5.73 11.30
N GLY A 98 19.81 -5.89 11.11
CA GLY A 98 20.69 -4.76 10.88
C GLY A 98 22.15 -5.19 10.84
N GLY A 99 22.95 -4.41 10.10
CA GLY A 99 24.35 -4.64 9.84
C GLY A 99 24.65 -4.28 8.40
N GLU A 100 24.62 -5.24 7.48
CA GLU A 100 25.02 -5.04 6.08
C GLU A 100 23.81 -4.77 5.13
N GLY A 101 22.65 -4.40 5.67
CA GLY A 101 21.47 -4.08 4.87
C GLY A 101 21.36 -2.61 4.50
N HIS A 102 21.30 -1.75 5.50
CA HIS A 102 21.07 -0.33 5.34
C HIS A 102 22.24 0.51 5.84
N SER A 103 22.55 1.57 5.08
CA SER A 103 23.60 2.55 5.41
C SER A 103 23.04 3.85 6.00
N SER A 104 21.73 4.02 6.00
CA SER A 104 21.04 5.21 6.52
C SER A 104 19.72 4.84 7.22
N GLY A 105 19.08 5.83 7.84
CA GLY A 105 17.88 5.65 8.63
C GLY A 105 16.70 5.07 7.86
N LEU A 106 15.94 4.21 8.52
CA LEU A 106 14.77 3.53 7.96
C LEU A 106 13.52 4.39 8.10
N LEU A 107 12.66 4.32 7.10
CA LEU A 107 11.37 5.03 7.05
C LEU A 107 10.16 4.11 6.99
N ALA A 108 10.34 2.87 6.53
CA ALA A 108 9.22 1.96 6.32
C ALA A 108 9.60 0.51 6.65
N THR A 109 8.65 -0.24 7.18
CA THR A 109 8.74 -1.69 7.38
C THR A 109 7.39 -2.35 7.15
N ALA A 110 7.40 -3.60 6.67
CA ALA A 110 6.19 -4.37 6.47
C ALA A 110 6.45 -5.87 6.65
N PHE A 111 5.52 -6.56 7.31
CA PHE A 111 5.53 -8.02 7.37
C PHE A 111 4.90 -8.64 6.12
N HIS A 112 5.47 -9.75 5.69
CA HIS A 112 4.79 -10.68 4.80
C HIS A 112 3.67 -11.43 5.57
N ASN A 113 2.59 -11.83 4.87
CA ASN A 113 1.46 -12.53 5.50
C ASN A 113 1.83 -13.85 6.19
N SER A 114 2.93 -14.50 5.76
CA SER A 114 3.45 -15.69 6.46
C SER A 114 4.10 -15.40 7.81
N GLY A 115 4.35 -14.13 8.15
CA GLY A 115 5.08 -13.72 9.36
C GLY A 115 6.58 -14.03 9.34
N ARG A 116 7.10 -14.66 8.27
CA ARG A 116 8.51 -15.09 8.18
C ARG A 116 9.44 -14.10 7.50
N TYR A 117 8.89 -13.13 6.75
CA TYR A 117 9.68 -12.15 6.01
C TYR A 117 9.27 -10.74 6.39
N VAL A 118 10.26 -9.85 6.45
CA VAL A 118 10.09 -8.43 6.76
C VAL A 118 10.78 -7.61 5.69
N LEU A 119 10.09 -6.60 5.17
CA LEU A 119 10.67 -5.54 4.33
C LEU A 119 11.14 -4.39 5.22
N SER A 120 12.23 -3.77 4.80
CA SER A 120 12.67 -2.47 5.31
C SER A 120 13.12 -1.59 4.16
N ALA A 121 12.93 -0.27 4.31
CA ALA A 121 13.35 0.72 3.34
C ALA A 121 13.59 2.08 4.01
N GLY A 122 14.38 2.95 3.37
CA GLY A 122 14.74 4.22 4.00
C GLY A 122 15.47 5.23 3.13
N HIS A 123 16.26 6.02 3.81
CA HIS A 123 17.01 7.16 3.27
C HIS A 123 18.11 6.79 2.28
N ASP A 124 18.55 5.55 2.28
CA ASP A 124 19.60 5.03 1.37
C ASP A 124 19.05 4.54 0.04
N ASN A 125 17.76 4.77 -0.26
CA ASN A 125 17.04 4.33 -1.46
C ASN A 125 16.92 2.81 -1.59
N CYS A 126 17.34 2.07 -0.56
CA CYS A 126 17.37 0.62 -0.59
C CYS A 126 16.07 0.01 -0.10
N VAL A 127 15.77 -1.16 -0.65
CA VAL A 127 14.74 -2.07 -0.14
C VAL A 127 15.40 -3.38 0.22
N CYS A 128 15.26 -3.79 1.47
CA CYS A 128 15.77 -5.06 1.98
C CYS A 128 14.62 -6.01 2.33
N MET A 129 14.81 -7.30 2.10
CA MET A 129 13.95 -8.34 2.64
C MET A 129 14.74 -9.26 3.56
N TRP A 130 14.30 -9.35 4.79
CA TRP A 130 14.88 -10.13 5.86
C TRP A 130 14.05 -11.39 6.08
N THR A 131 14.71 -12.53 6.24
CA THR A 131 14.06 -13.75 6.73
C THR A 131 14.21 -13.80 8.24
N LEU A 132 13.09 -13.90 8.93
CA LEU A 132 13.11 -14.01 10.40
C LEU A 132 13.55 -15.41 10.81
N PRO A 133 14.37 -15.50 11.87
CA PRO A 133 14.66 -16.78 12.52
C PRO A 133 13.37 -17.37 13.09
N ASP A 134 13.37 -18.67 13.35
CA ASP A 134 12.26 -19.27 14.08
C ASP A 134 12.27 -18.76 15.53
N LEU A 135 11.28 -17.90 15.81
CA LEU A 135 11.14 -17.29 17.13
C LEU A 135 10.35 -18.19 18.10
N SER A 136 9.66 -19.24 17.60
CA SER A 136 8.86 -20.16 18.41
C SER A 136 9.72 -21.14 19.21
N ASP A 137 10.91 -21.49 18.70
CA ASP A 137 11.82 -22.46 19.31
C ASP A 137 12.76 -21.83 20.36
N ARG A 138 12.55 -20.57 20.74
CA ARG A 138 13.38 -19.95 21.78
C ARG A 138 13.14 -20.66 23.11
N PRO A 139 14.19 -21.28 23.71
CA PRO A 139 14.04 -21.95 24.99
C PRO A 139 13.63 -20.96 26.07
N ARG A 140 12.54 -21.24 26.75
CA ARG A 140 12.08 -20.47 27.92
C ARG A 140 12.99 -20.82 29.12
N THR A 141 14.06 -20.06 29.25
CA THR A 141 15.02 -20.19 30.33
C THR A 141 14.75 -19.16 31.42
N ARG A 142 15.25 -19.41 32.64
CA ARG A 142 15.17 -18.43 33.75
C ARG A 142 15.88 -17.11 33.44
N ASN A 143 16.89 -17.15 32.57
CA ASN A 143 17.59 -15.94 32.12
C ASN A 143 17.07 -15.54 30.72
N PRO A 144 16.67 -14.28 30.50
CA PRO A 144 16.24 -13.83 29.19
C PRO A 144 17.39 -13.99 28.18
N LEU A 145 17.07 -14.56 27.02
CA LEU A 145 18.04 -14.73 25.96
C LEU A 145 18.23 -13.39 25.22
N PRO A 146 19.45 -13.04 24.84
CA PRO A 146 19.69 -11.83 24.03
C PRO A 146 18.94 -11.92 22.69
N PRO A 147 18.64 -10.78 22.06
CA PRO A 147 18.00 -10.78 20.75
C PRO A 147 18.87 -11.48 19.70
N VAL A 148 18.23 -12.18 18.76
CA VAL A 148 18.94 -12.77 17.62
C VAL A 148 19.33 -11.65 16.66
N ILE A 149 20.59 -11.61 16.25
CA ILE A 149 21.06 -10.62 15.27
C ILE A 149 21.02 -11.25 13.88
N VAL A 150 20.22 -10.66 12.97
CA VAL A 150 20.21 -11.00 11.56
C VAL A 150 21.02 -9.94 10.82
N HIS A 151 22.26 -10.29 10.50
CA HIS A 151 23.26 -9.34 10.00
C HIS A 151 23.12 -9.03 8.52
N TYR A 152 22.66 -10.00 7.72
CA TYR A 152 22.52 -9.87 6.26
C TYR A 152 21.07 -10.08 5.83
N PRO A 153 20.52 -9.19 4.98
CA PRO A 153 19.22 -9.46 4.34
C PRO A 153 19.37 -10.54 3.26
N HIS A 154 18.33 -11.34 3.06
CA HIS A 154 18.32 -12.36 1.99
C HIS A 154 18.03 -11.75 0.60
N PHE A 155 17.53 -10.53 0.57
CA PHE A 155 17.41 -9.71 -0.64
C PHE A 155 17.70 -8.24 -0.31
N PHE A 156 18.44 -7.62 -1.19
CA PHE A 156 18.78 -6.19 -1.14
C PHE A 156 18.73 -5.60 -2.55
N THR A 157 18.19 -4.42 -2.71
CA THR A 157 18.25 -3.67 -3.97
C THR A 157 18.22 -2.16 -3.73
N SER A 158 19.02 -1.43 -4.52
CA SER A 158 18.98 0.03 -4.66
C SER A 158 18.57 0.47 -6.07
N GLU A 159 18.05 -0.47 -6.89
CA GLU A 159 17.76 -0.22 -8.30
C GLU A 159 16.27 -0.02 -8.60
N VAL A 160 15.37 -0.36 -7.67
CA VAL A 160 13.92 -0.18 -7.87
C VAL A 160 13.55 1.29 -7.83
N HIS A 161 14.21 2.08 -6.98
CA HIS A 161 13.96 3.50 -6.80
C HIS A 161 15.26 4.30 -6.85
N SER A 162 15.16 5.53 -7.35
CA SER A 162 16.27 6.51 -7.33
C SER A 162 16.17 7.46 -6.13
N GLY A 163 14.98 7.54 -5.51
CA GLY A 163 14.69 8.40 -4.38
C GLY A 163 14.56 7.64 -3.06
N ILE A 164 14.40 8.38 -1.97
CA ILE A 164 14.20 7.86 -0.61
C ILE A 164 12.91 7.07 -0.53
N VAL A 165 12.98 5.79 -0.11
CA VAL A 165 11.83 4.91 -0.05
C VAL A 165 11.12 5.07 1.29
N ASP A 166 9.91 5.61 1.28
CA ASP A 166 9.14 5.96 2.48
C ASP A 166 7.90 5.08 2.71
N CYS A 167 7.59 4.17 1.79
CA CYS A 167 6.48 3.23 1.96
C CYS A 167 6.73 1.92 1.22
N VAL A 168 6.57 0.81 1.93
CA VAL A 168 6.64 -0.56 1.38
C VAL A 168 5.48 -1.40 1.89
N ALA A 169 5.03 -2.35 1.09
CA ALA A 169 4.03 -3.34 1.50
C ALA A 169 4.15 -4.61 0.66
N PHE A 170 3.75 -5.75 1.22
CA PHE A 170 3.57 -6.97 0.44
C PHE A 170 2.19 -7.03 -0.21
N TYR A 171 2.13 -7.63 -1.39
CA TYR A 171 0.90 -8.08 -2.05
C TYR A 171 1.08 -9.53 -2.51
N GLY A 172 0.71 -10.46 -1.64
CA GLY A 172 1.18 -11.85 -1.76
C GLY A 172 2.71 -11.88 -1.70
N ASP A 173 3.35 -12.57 -2.64
CA ASP A 173 4.81 -12.61 -2.76
C ASP A 173 5.40 -11.42 -3.55
N MET A 174 4.55 -10.50 -4.04
CA MET A 174 4.95 -9.27 -4.71
C MET A 174 5.12 -8.12 -3.71
N ILE A 175 5.80 -7.08 -4.14
CA ILE A 175 6.12 -5.91 -3.32
C ILE A 175 5.58 -4.65 -3.99
N LEU A 176 4.89 -3.82 -3.22
CA LEU A 176 4.57 -2.45 -3.55
C LEU A 176 5.56 -1.54 -2.82
N SER A 177 6.15 -0.59 -3.52
CA SER A 177 7.03 0.40 -2.92
C SER A 177 6.85 1.78 -3.56
N ARG A 178 7.12 2.81 -2.79
CA ARG A 178 7.10 4.21 -3.21
C ARG A 178 8.33 4.92 -2.69
N ALA A 179 8.93 5.76 -3.55
CA ALA A 179 9.95 6.71 -3.12
C ALA A 179 9.44 8.15 -3.23
N CYS A 180 9.94 9.04 -2.39
CA CYS A 180 9.74 10.47 -2.56
C CYS A 180 10.50 10.94 -3.80
N HIS A 181 10.06 12.03 -4.41
CA HIS A 181 10.52 12.58 -5.70
C HIS A 181 10.14 11.75 -6.93
N GLU A 182 9.57 10.58 -6.76
CA GLU A 182 9.01 9.78 -7.84
C GLU A 182 7.49 9.88 -7.80
N ASP A 183 6.88 10.22 -8.94
CA ASP A 183 5.41 10.30 -9.02
C ASP A 183 4.80 8.93 -9.36
N VAL A 184 5.38 7.84 -8.78
CA VAL A 184 4.91 6.47 -8.99
C VAL A 184 4.95 5.64 -7.71
N ILE A 185 4.03 4.66 -7.66
CA ILE A 185 4.12 3.48 -6.81
C ILE A 185 4.46 2.31 -7.73
N VAL A 186 5.45 1.50 -7.38
CA VAL A 186 5.91 0.38 -8.20
C VAL A 186 5.45 -0.93 -7.58
N LEU A 187 4.80 -1.78 -8.37
CA LEU A 187 4.56 -3.19 -8.07
C LEU A 187 5.66 -4.01 -8.76
N TRP A 188 6.38 -4.82 -8.00
CA TRP A 188 7.49 -5.63 -8.48
C TRP A 188 7.60 -6.93 -7.70
N ARG A 189 8.41 -7.86 -8.17
CA ARG A 189 8.66 -9.13 -7.49
C ARG A 189 10.14 -9.43 -7.41
N ILE A 190 10.53 -10.19 -6.40
CA ILE A 190 11.84 -10.82 -6.29
C ILE A 190 11.80 -12.11 -7.10
N GLU A 191 12.73 -12.27 -8.03
CA GLU A 191 12.81 -13.49 -8.82
C GLU A 191 13.25 -14.67 -7.95
N GLY A 192 12.64 -15.83 -8.19
CA GLY A 192 12.88 -17.05 -7.42
C GLY A 192 12.29 -17.06 -6.01
N PHE A 193 11.75 -15.95 -5.52
CA PHE A 193 11.10 -15.91 -4.21
C PHE A 193 9.69 -16.51 -4.27
N SER A 194 9.42 -17.41 -3.34
CA SER A 194 8.08 -17.88 -3.02
C SER A 194 7.96 -18.18 -1.52
N SER A 195 6.97 -17.58 -0.88
CA SER A 195 6.68 -17.81 0.55
C SER A 195 6.21 -19.24 0.86
N LYS A 196 5.86 -20.01 -0.16
CA LYS A 196 5.49 -21.42 -0.05
C LYS A 196 6.71 -22.35 0.07
N ASN A 197 7.87 -21.88 -0.38
CA ASN A 197 9.13 -22.61 -0.25
C ASN A 197 9.66 -22.53 1.18
N PRO A 198 10.51 -23.47 1.61
CA PRO A 198 11.27 -23.31 2.83
C PRO A 198 12.07 -22.00 2.81
N PRO A 199 12.21 -21.30 3.94
CA PRO A 199 13.02 -20.10 3.99
C PRO A 199 14.49 -20.46 3.71
N PRO A 200 15.26 -19.55 3.06
CA PRO A 200 16.69 -19.76 2.86
C PRO A 200 17.41 -19.83 4.21
N SER A 201 18.52 -20.57 4.24
CA SER A 201 19.38 -20.61 5.43
C SER A 201 20.02 -19.23 5.68
N PRO A 202 20.30 -18.85 6.93
CA PRO A 202 21.06 -17.63 7.22
C PRO A 202 22.42 -17.55 6.49
N SER A 203 23.04 -18.71 6.19
CA SER A 203 24.28 -18.79 5.41
C SER A 203 24.11 -18.47 3.91
N ASP A 204 22.89 -18.52 3.40
CA ASP A 204 22.61 -18.25 1.97
C ASP A 204 22.46 -16.74 1.69
N ALA A 205 22.37 -15.93 2.74
CA ALA A 205 22.27 -14.49 2.60
C ALA A 205 23.53 -13.92 1.91
N PRO A 206 23.39 -13.03 0.91
CA PRO A 206 24.51 -12.39 0.25
C PRO A 206 25.38 -11.62 1.25
N THR A 207 26.68 -11.86 1.23
CA THR A 207 27.64 -11.26 2.17
C THR A 207 28.34 -10.03 1.58
N THR A 208 29.22 -9.41 2.35
CA THR A 208 29.99 -8.21 1.95
C THR A 208 30.85 -8.39 0.69
N SER A 209 31.21 -9.61 0.30
CA SER A 209 31.90 -9.86 -0.97
C SER A 209 31.09 -9.45 -2.21
N ASP A 210 29.76 -9.30 -2.05
CA ASP A 210 28.85 -8.88 -3.11
C ASP A 210 28.44 -7.40 -3.01
N THR A 211 29.10 -6.60 -2.18
CA THR A 211 28.71 -5.20 -1.88
C THR A 211 28.76 -4.26 -3.09
N GLU A 212 29.53 -4.57 -4.12
CA GLU A 212 29.57 -3.79 -5.36
C GLU A 212 28.30 -3.95 -6.21
N ARG A 213 27.46 -4.93 -5.91
CA ARG A 213 26.21 -5.17 -6.64
C ARG A 213 25.10 -4.35 -6.05
N LEU A 214 24.41 -3.62 -6.92
CA LEU A 214 23.22 -2.82 -6.56
C LEU A 214 22.01 -3.68 -6.16
N THR A 215 21.96 -4.93 -6.64
CA THR A 215 20.97 -5.92 -6.25
C THR A 215 21.65 -7.24 -5.88
N ARG A 216 21.27 -7.81 -4.73
CA ARG A 216 21.79 -9.06 -4.16
C ARG A 216 20.62 -9.91 -3.69
N SER A 217 20.60 -11.22 -4.03
CA SER A 217 19.50 -12.11 -3.71
C SER A 217 19.98 -13.51 -3.36
N ALA A 218 19.43 -14.09 -2.31
CA ALA A 218 19.59 -15.50 -1.96
C ALA A 218 18.64 -16.41 -2.75
N PHE A 219 17.68 -15.84 -3.48
CA PHE A 219 16.60 -16.62 -4.14
C PHE A 219 16.94 -17.04 -5.56
N VAL A 220 17.88 -16.38 -6.21
CA VAL A 220 18.38 -16.74 -7.54
C VAL A 220 19.87 -16.98 -7.44
N PRO A 221 20.38 -18.19 -7.76
CA PRO A 221 21.81 -18.45 -7.80
C PRO A 221 22.51 -17.52 -8.79
N VAL A 222 23.58 -16.88 -8.35
CA VAL A 222 24.42 -16.05 -9.20
C VAL A 222 25.30 -16.96 -10.08
N THR A 223 24.69 -17.77 -10.93
CA THR A 223 25.39 -18.51 -11.94
C THR A 223 25.39 -17.70 -13.23
N VAL A 224 26.58 -17.20 -13.57
CA VAL A 224 27.03 -16.94 -14.94
C VAL A 224 26.00 -16.22 -15.83
N SER A 225 25.82 -14.98 -15.75
CA SER A 225 25.01 -14.17 -16.67
C SER A 225 23.67 -13.69 -16.11
N ALA A 226 23.67 -12.47 -15.66
CA ALA A 226 22.63 -11.47 -15.91
C ALA A 226 21.13 -11.91 -15.82
N ALA A 227 20.78 -12.97 -15.08
CA ALA A 227 19.36 -13.19 -14.78
C ALA A 227 18.89 -12.04 -13.86
N PRO A 228 17.80 -11.36 -14.19
CA PRO A 228 17.25 -10.33 -13.34
C PRO A 228 16.93 -10.92 -11.96
N GLN A 229 17.32 -10.26 -10.91
CA GLN A 229 17.04 -10.70 -9.54
C GLN A 229 15.71 -10.14 -9.03
N TYR A 230 15.16 -9.15 -9.73
CA TYR A 230 13.82 -8.61 -9.53
C TYR A 230 13.20 -8.23 -10.87
N THR A 231 11.88 -8.13 -10.92
CA THR A 231 11.15 -7.67 -12.12
C THR A 231 10.10 -6.64 -11.71
N ARG A 232 10.18 -5.45 -12.31
CA ARG A 232 9.08 -4.47 -12.23
C ARG A 232 7.90 -4.98 -13.05
N MET A 233 6.69 -4.88 -12.50
CA MET A 233 5.48 -5.37 -13.14
C MET A 233 4.54 -4.25 -13.55
N ILE A 234 4.25 -3.33 -12.64
CA ILE A 234 3.29 -2.25 -12.85
C ILE A 234 3.79 -1.00 -12.14
N GLN A 235 3.64 0.15 -12.77
CA GLN A 235 3.79 1.45 -12.14
C GLN A 235 2.44 2.15 -12.04
N PHE A 236 2.11 2.72 -10.89
CA PHE A 236 0.88 3.47 -10.64
C PHE A 236 1.23 4.96 -10.55
N HIS A 237 0.66 5.76 -11.44
CA HIS A 237 0.97 7.18 -11.55
C HIS A 237 0.36 8.00 -10.39
N THR A 238 1.18 8.62 -9.59
CA THR A 238 0.80 9.41 -8.40
C THR A 238 1.19 10.89 -8.57
N PRO A 239 0.58 11.62 -9.52
CA PRO A 239 1.00 12.96 -9.88
C PRO A 239 0.86 13.94 -8.72
N GLY A 240 1.80 14.86 -8.60
CA GLY A 240 1.75 15.90 -7.58
C GLY A 240 2.07 15.39 -6.18
N SER A 241 2.87 14.34 -6.07
CA SER A 241 3.41 13.89 -4.77
C SER A 241 4.52 14.82 -4.27
N GLY A 242 5.25 15.46 -5.18
CA GLY A 242 6.30 16.42 -4.87
C GLY A 242 7.44 15.80 -4.06
N HIS A 243 8.13 16.67 -3.29
CA HIS A 243 9.26 16.30 -2.45
C HIS A 243 8.84 15.87 -1.03
N GLN A 244 7.60 15.42 -0.84
CA GLN A 244 7.05 15.11 0.48
C GLN A 244 7.37 13.70 0.90
N PHE A 245 7.96 13.56 2.11
CA PHE A 245 8.09 12.28 2.81
C PHE A 245 6.81 11.90 3.55
N TYR A 246 6.75 10.64 3.99
CA TYR A 246 5.63 10.10 4.79
C TYR A 246 4.29 10.27 4.09
N MET A 247 4.27 10.03 2.77
CA MET A 247 3.05 9.91 2.00
C MET A 247 2.85 8.43 1.69
N ARG A 248 2.02 7.79 2.50
CA ARG A 248 1.89 6.35 2.47
C ARG A 248 0.65 5.92 1.72
N PHE A 249 0.81 4.98 0.82
CA PHE A 249 -0.30 4.24 0.21
C PHE A 249 -0.80 3.14 1.15
N LYS A 250 -2.00 2.64 0.87
CA LYS A 250 -2.51 1.42 1.50
C LYS A 250 -3.24 0.56 0.48
N LEU A 251 -2.86 -0.70 0.40
CA LEU A 251 -3.59 -1.71 -0.34
C LEU A 251 -4.65 -2.35 0.57
N TYR A 252 -5.90 -2.34 0.15
CA TYR A 252 -6.91 -3.24 0.68
C TYR A 252 -6.81 -4.57 -0.07
N HIS A 253 -6.64 -5.64 0.65
CA HIS A 253 -6.60 -6.99 0.09
C HIS A 253 -7.21 -7.95 1.10
N ASP A 254 -8.38 -8.47 0.78
CA ASP A 254 -9.09 -9.47 1.59
C ASP A 254 -9.84 -10.44 0.68
N THR A 255 -10.15 -11.64 1.20
CA THR A 255 -10.90 -12.65 0.48
C THR A 255 -12.32 -12.16 0.15
N GLY A 256 -12.71 -12.28 -1.11
CA GLY A 256 -14.06 -11.98 -1.58
C GLY A 256 -14.31 -10.55 -2.05
N LYS A 257 -13.36 -9.64 -1.92
CA LYS A 257 -13.44 -8.28 -2.50
C LYS A 257 -12.24 -7.97 -3.38
N HIS A 258 -12.45 -7.12 -4.39
CA HIS A 258 -11.35 -6.66 -5.25
C HIS A 258 -10.26 -5.96 -4.43
N PRO A 259 -8.98 -6.26 -4.65
CA PRO A 259 -7.89 -5.52 -4.07
C PRO A 259 -7.84 -4.11 -4.65
N VAL A 260 -7.79 -3.10 -3.76
CA VAL A 260 -7.79 -1.69 -4.14
C VAL A 260 -6.63 -0.97 -3.48
N LEU A 261 -5.74 -0.43 -4.32
CA LEU A 261 -4.68 0.46 -3.89
C LEU A 261 -5.24 1.88 -3.75
N ALA A 262 -4.94 2.55 -2.65
CA ALA A 262 -5.31 3.93 -2.40
C ALA A 262 -4.10 4.76 -1.99
N PHE A 263 -4.04 5.99 -2.50
CA PHE A 263 -2.98 6.95 -2.22
C PHE A 263 -3.53 8.38 -2.27
N CYS A 264 -3.04 9.27 -1.42
CA CYS A 264 -3.38 10.69 -1.46
C CYS A 264 -2.13 11.53 -1.70
N ASN A 265 -2.19 12.45 -2.68
CA ASN A 265 -1.07 13.32 -3.03
C ASN A 265 -1.01 14.61 -2.18
N ALA A 266 -0.03 15.49 -2.52
CA ALA A 266 0.15 16.78 -1.86
C ALA A 266 -0.87 17.86 -2.32
N HIS A 267 -1.71 17.56 -3.31
CA HIS A 267 -2.68 18.49 -3.91
C HIS A 267 -4.13 18.09 -3.63
N SER A 268 -4.39 17.45 -2.49
CA SER A 268 -5.74 17.09 -2.04
C SER A 268 -6.47 16.06 -2.92
N ASN A 269 -5.74 15.26 -3.72
CA ASN A 269 -6.34 14.24 -4.56
C ASN A 269 -6.07 12.85 -4.00
N VAL A 270 -7.13 12.06 -3.86
CA VAL A 270 -7.07 10.65 -3.47
C VAL A 270 -7.29 9.79 -4.70
N PHE A 271 -6.32 8.95 -5.02
CA PHE A 271 -6.30 8.07 -6.18
C PHE A 271 -6.61 6.63 -5.76
N PHE A 272 -7.32 5.92 -6.63
CA PHE A 272 -7.69 4.53 -6.43
C PHE A 272 -7.42 3.69 -7.67
N TRP A 273 -6.79 2.52 -7.48
CA TRP A 273 -6.58 1.50 -8.51
C TRP A 273 -7.19 0.18 -8.03
N ASP A 274 -8.14 -0.34 -8.78
CA ASP A 274 -8.73 -1.66 -8.57
C ASP A 274 -7.90 -2.69 -9.36
N LEU A 275 -7.10 -3.47 -8.66
CA LEU A 275 -6.14 -4.37 -9.33
C LEU A 275 -6.83 -5.51 -10.09
N ALA A 276 -8.04 -5.91 -9.68
CA ALA A 276 -8.81 -6.91 -10.42
C ALA A 276 -9.24 -6.42 -11.80
N ARG A 277 -9.43 -5.10 -11.98
CA ARG A 277 -9.77 -4.53 -13.29
C ARG A 277 -8.62 -4.59 -14.29
N ILE A 278 -7.37 -4.58 -13.82
CA ILE A 278 -6.19 -4.73 -14.67
C ILE A 278 -6.21 -6.12 -15.33
N THR A 279 -6.43 -7.17 -14.53
CA THR A 279 -6.56 -8.54 -15.04
C THR A 279 -7.76 -8.68 -15.98
N ALA A 280 -8.93 -8.19 -15.56
CA ALA A 280 -10.15 -8.24 -16.36
C ALA A 280 -10.05 -7.45 -17.68
N PHE A 281 -9.27 -6.37 -17.71
CA PHE A 281 -9.00 -5.65 -18.95
C PHE A 281 -8.15 -6.47 -19.91
N HIS A 282 -7.15 -7.16 -19.42
CA HIS A 282 -6.29 -8.03 -20.22
C HIS A 282 -7.10 -9.18 -20.87
N GLU A 283 -7.97 -9.79 -20.08
CA GLU A 283 -8.90 -10.81 -20.58
C GLU A 283 -9.85 -10.24 -21.64
N PHE A 284 -10.42 -9.06 -21.38
CA PHE A 284 -11.32 -8.38 -22.33
C PHE A 284 -10.61 -8.04 -23.66
N VAL A 285 -9.40 -7.46 -23.63
CA VAL A 285 -8.63 -7.13 -24.83
C VAL A 285 -8.22 -8.37 -25.61
N THR A 286 -7.82 -9.44 -24.90
CA THR A 286 -7.49 -10.73 -25.53
C THR A 286 -8.70 -11.27 -26.28
N GLU A 287 -9.88 -11.24 -25.66
CA GLU A 287 -11.11 -11.70 -26.29
C GLU A 287 -11.60 -10.76 -27.40
N LEU A 288 -11.38 -9.44 -27.25
CA LEU A 288 -11.71 -8.43 -28.26
C LEU A 288 -10.93 -8.65 -29.57
N ASN A 289 -9.67 -9.05 -29.48
CA ASN A 289 -8.76 -9.26 -30.60
C ASN A 289 -8.87 -10.66 -31.22
N ARG A 290 -9.76 -11.53 -30.73
CA ARG A 290 -9.97 -12.86 -31.32
C ARG A 290 -10.58 -12.76 -32.72
N PRO A 291 -9.94 -13.36 -33.76
CA PRO A 291 -10.43 -13.28 -35.14
C PRO A 291 -11.71 -14.10 -35.39
N ASP A 292 -11.91 -15.18 -34.65
CA ASP A 292 -12.98 -16.17 -34.87
C ASP A 292 -14.19 -15.95 -33.92
N ARG A 293 -14.46 -14.70 -33.54
CA ARG A 293 -15.54 -14.42 -32.61
C ARG A 293 -16.89 -14.33 -33.31
N ASP A 294 -17.79 -15.27 -33.01
CA ASP A 294 -19.15 -15.34 -33.55
C ASP A 294 -20.17 -14.45 -32.82
N VAL A 295 -19.87 -14.01 -31.59
CA VAL A 295 -20.79 -13.25 -30.75
C VAL A 295 -20.18 -11.90 -30.34
N PRO A 296 -20.95 -10.79 -30.38
CA PRO A 296 -20.49 -9.51 -29.88
C PRO A 296 -20.05 -9.58 -28.42
N LEU A 297 -18.86 -9.10 -28.12
CA LEU A 297 -18.31 -9.09 -26.77
C LEU A 297 -19.01 -8.03 -25.91
N GLN A 298 -19.57 -8.43 -24.78
CA GLN A 298 -20.19 -7.48 -23.84
C GLN A 298 -19.10 -6.70 -23.10
N ARG A 299 -19.10 -5.39 -23.29
CA ARG A 299 -18.17 -4.48 -22.61
C ARG A 299 -18.48 -4.44 -21.10
N PRO A 300 -17.48 -4.59 -20.23
CA PRO A 300 -17.65 -4.38 -18.80
C PRO A 300 -18.19 -2.98 -18.46
N SER A 301 -19.12 -2.88 -17.52
CA SER A 301 -19.77 -1.61 -17.17
C SER A 301 -18.83 -0.53 -16.63
N TRP A 302 -17.70 -0.93 -16.03
CA TRP A 302 -16.68 -0.02 -15.54
C TRP A 302 -15.75 0.54 -16.63
N LEU A 303 -15.71 -0.08 -17.82
CA LEU A 303 -14.88 0.31 -18.95
C LEU A 303 -15.67 1.29 -19.83
N GLN A 304 -15.72 2.56 -19.43
CA GLN A 304 -16.50 3.58 -20.13
C GLN A 304 -15.73 4.14 -21.34
N PRO A 305 -16.37 4.29 -22.52
CA PRO A 305 -15.78 4.97 -23.67
C PRO A 305 -15.64 6.47 -23.37
N VAL A 306 -14.71 7.11 -24.08
CA VAL A 306 -14.57 8.57 -24.04
C VAL A 306 -15.75 9.18 -24.79
N VAL A 307 -16.51 10.03 -24.11
CA VAL A 307 -17.64 10.76 -24.69
C VAL A 307 -17.26 12.23 -24.80
N HIS A 308 -17.14 12.73 -26.03
CA HIS A 308 -17.00 14.16 -26.28
C HIS A 308 -18.36 14.85 -26.07
N ARG A 309 -18.46 15.69 -25.04
CA ARG A 309 -19.57 16.65 -24.97
C ARG A 309 -19.37 17.64 -26.10
N GLN A 310 -20.16 17.54 -27.15
CA GLN A 310 -20.32 18.66 -28.12
C GLN A 310 -20.73 19.88 -27.28
N LYS A 311 -19.92 20.94 -27.36
CA LYS A 311 -20.35 22.25 -26.84
C LYS A 311 -21.62 22.59 -27.60
N ALA A 312 -22.76 22.61 -26.90
CA ALA A 312 -23.98 23.15 -27.46
C ALA A 312 -23.67 24.58 -27.92
N ASP A 313 -23.92 24.87 -29.19
CA ASP A 313 -23.82 26.21 -29.74
C ASP A 313 -24.65 27.17 -28.89
N PRO A 314 -24.16 28.39 -28.60
CA PRO A 314 -24.87 29.35 -27.76
C PRO A 314 -25.97 30.07 -28.59
N VAL A 315 -26.96 29.35 -29.08
CA VAL A 315 -28.10 29.97 -29.73
C VAL A 315 -29.38 29.65 -28.95
N SER A 316 -29.94 30.72 -28.45
CA SER A 316 -31.23 30.96 -27.80
C SER A 316 -31.20 31.06 -26.26
N LYS A 317 -30.76 32.25 -25.79
CA LYS A 317 -31.27 32.80 -24.53
C LYS A 317 -32.70 33.28 -24.77
N VAL A 318 -33.67 32.51 -24.38
CA VAL A 318 -35.02 33.03 -24.04
C VAL A 318 -35.09 33.01 -22.54
N ARG A 319 -35.37 34.18 -21.98
CA ARG A 319 -35.59 34.49 -20.56
C ARG A 319 -36.70 33.62 -19.99
N ALA A 320 -36.47 33.01 -18.87
CA ALA A 320 -37.51 32.73 -17.86
C ALA A 320 -36.85 32.87 -16.47
N ASP A 321 -37.56 33.61 -15.65
CA ASP A 321 -37.16 34.11 -14.32
C ASP A 321 -36.98 33.01 -13.28
N ALA A 322 -36.11 33.36 -12.34
CA ALA A 322 -36.00 33.10 -10.89
C ALA A 322 -36.60 31.83 -10.25
N ASP A 323 -35.83 31.36 -9.30
CA ASP A 323 -36.06 30.41 -8.23
C ASP A 323 -35.86 28.93 -8.57
N ASP A 324 -34.70 28.39 -8.24
CA ASP A 324 -34.54 27.36 -7.22
C ASP A 324 -33.05 26.99 -7.00
N ARG A 325 -32.60 27.17 -5.80
CA ARG A 325 -31.36 26.62 -5.28
C ARG A 325 -31.64 25.19 -4.86
N ASP A 326 -31.07 24.25 -5.52
CA ASP A 326 -30.59 22.91 -5.14
C ASP A 326 -30.58 22.00 -6.37
N SER A 327 -29.49 21.95 -7.07
CA SER A 327 -29.29 20.90 -8.06
C SER A 327 -28.05 20.06 -7.74
N VAL A 328 -28.31 19.03 -6.97
CA VAL A 328 -27.58 17.77 -7.02
C VAL A 328 -27.44 17.36 -8.47
N ILE A 329 -26.20 17.24 -8.97
CA ILE A 329 -25.94 16.74 -10.33
C ILE A 329 -26.28 15.25 -10.34
N SER A 330 -27.54 14.97 -10.60
CA SER A 330 -28.05 13.67 -10.99
C SER A 330 -27.60 13.40 -12.43
N GLY A 331 -26.76 12.38 -12.63
CA GLY A 331 -26.37 11.91 -13.95
C GLY A 331 -27.59 11.52 -14.78
N ARG A 332 -27.94 12.31 -15.76
CA ARG A 332 -28.88 11.92 -16.80
C ARG A 332 -28.27 10.79 -17.61
N THR A 333 -28.85 9.61 -17.54
CA THR A 333 -28.75 8.57 -18.55
C THR A 333 -29.41 9.08 -19.82
N GLY A 334 -28.64 9.77 -20.64
CA GLY A 334 -29.04 10.16 -22.00
C GLY A 334 -28.84 8.99 -22.94
N SER A 335 -29.89 8.53 -23.54
CA SER A 335 -29.96 7.54 -24.62
C SER A 335 -29.53 8.13 -25.97
N ASP A 336 -28.30 8.67 -26.06
CA ASP A 336 -27.69 9.06 -27.34
C ASP A 336 -26.39 8.28 -27.54
N ILE A 337 -26.50 6.94 -27.36
CA ILE A 337 -25.50 6.01 -27.88
C ILE A 337 -25.94 5.78 -29.33
N ASP A 338 -25.11 6.19 -30.29
CA ASP A 338 -25.25 5.83 -31.67
C ASP A 338 -25.49 4.31 -31.78
N PRO A 339 -26.68 3.84 -32.20
CA PRO A 339 -26.98 2.41 -32.28
C PRO A 339 -26.06 1.67 -33.25
N SER A 340 -25.38 2.37 -34.14
CA SER A 340 -24.47 1.81 -35.14
C SER A 340 -23.09 1.42 -34.52
N ALA A 341 -22.73 1.97 -33.35
CA ALA A 341 -21.49 1.62 -32.67
C ALA A 341 -21.52 0.26 -31.97
N ASN A 342 -22.69 -0.39 -31.89
CA ASN A 342 -22.86 -1.65 -31.14
C ASN A 342 -22.71 -2.92 -31.98
N SER A 343 -22.58 -2.83 -33.31
CA SER A 343 -22.65 -4.04 -34.15
C SER A 343 -21.30 -4.73 -34.40
N ASN A 344 -20.14 -4.07 -34.17
CA ASN A 344 -18.83 -4.69 -34.43
C ASN A 344 -17.74 -4.43 -33.40
N ASN A 345 -18.07 -3.93 -32.18
CA ASN A 345 -17.09 -3.60 -31.13
C ASN A 345 -15.92 -2.71 -31.61
N HIS A 346 -16.15 -1.80 -32.53
CA HIS A 346 -15.19 -0.78 -32.95
C HIS A 346 -15.23 0.39 -31.97
N TYR A 347 -14.21 0.51 -31.15
CA TYR A 347 -14.03 1.65 -30.28
C TYR A 347 -13.11 2.68 -30.95
N SER A 348 -13.33 3.99 -30.67
CA SER A 348 -12.43 5.02 -31.16
C SER A 348 -11.02 4.84 -30.60
N GLN A 349 -10.00 5.26 -31.36
CA GLN A 349 -8.61 5.16 -30.91
C GLN A 349 -8.39 5.88 -29.58
N GLU A 350 -9.01 7.04 -29.39
CA GLU A 350 -8.95 7.79 -28.13
C GLU A 350 -9.54 7.01 -26.93
N THR A 351 -10.62 6.25 -27.17
CA THR A 351 -11.19 5.37 -26.15
C THR A 351 -10.21 4.25 -25.80
N LEU A 352 -9.63 3.61 -26.81
CA LEU A 352 -8.64 2.55 -26.59
C LEU A 352 -7.40 3.10 -25.87
N ASP A 353 -6.87 4.22 -26.27
CA ASP A 353 -5.72 4.86 -25.61
C ASP A 353 -6.04 5.22 -24.16
N SER A 354 -7.23 5.77 -23.88
CA SER A 354 -7.67 6.06 -22.51
C SER A 354 -7.81 4.83 -21.64
N TRP A 355 -8.18 3.68 -22.21
CA TRP A 355 -8.26 2.41 -21.49
C TRP A 355 -6.87 1.82 -21.26
N HIS A 356 -5.99 1.88 -22.25
CA HIS A 356 -4.60 1.46 -22.11
C HIS A 356 -3.88 2.25 -21.01
N ASP A 357 -4.01 3.57 -20.99
CA ASP A 357 -3.43 4.43 -19.95
C ASP A 357 -3.82 4.04 -18.51
N ARG A 358 -4.95 3.39 -18.34
CA ARG A 358 -5.49 3.05 -17.00
C ARG A 358 -5.36 1.59 -16.62
N TYR A 359 -5.35 0.68 -17.60
CA TYR A 359 -5.53 -0.74 -17.31
C TYR A 359 -4.49 -1.64 -17.98
N ASP A 360 -3.68 -1.15 -18.93
CA ASP A 360 -2.73 -1.95 -19.66
C ASP A 360 -1.39 -2.08 -18.92
N SER A 361 -1.22 -3.18 -18.20
CA SER A 361 0.02 -3.49 -17.48
C SER A 361 1.13 -4.07 -18.36
N THR A 362 0.93 -4.24 -19.66
CA THR A 362 1.99 -4.76 -20.55
C THR A 362 3.07 -3.75 -20.86
N ARG A 363 2.77 -2.46 -20.67
CA ARG A 363 3.69 -1.34 -20.87
C ARG A 363 4.41 -1.02 -19.55
N ILE A 364 5.45 -1.75 -19.24
CA ILE A 364 6.17 -1.69 -17.96
C ILE A 364 6.74 -0.27 -17.68
N ASP A 365 7.09 0.46 -18.72
CA ASP A 365 7.68 1.81 -18.62
C ASP A 365 6.63 2.93 -18.50
N GLU A 366 5.36 2.63 -18.73
CA GLU A 366 4.26 3.60 -18.64
C GLU A 366 3.49 3.41 -17.32
N ALA A 367 3.35 4.52 -16.56
CA ALA A 367 2.63 4.44 -15.28
C ALA A 367 1.12 4.56 -15.49
N LEU A 368 0.37 3.60 -14.94
CA LEU A 368 -1.09 3.52 -15.04
C LEU A 368 -1.77 4.68 -14.30
N ARG A 369 -2.64 5.39 -14.98
CA ARG A 369 -3.51 6.40 -14.36
C ARG A 369 -4.52 5.75 -13.42
N SER A 370 -4.96 6.52 -12.43
CA SER A 370 -5.95 6.03 -11.47
C SER A 370 -7.27 5.66 -12.14
N HIS A 371 -7.89 4.58 -11.66
CA HIS A 371 -9.20 4.13 -12.12
C HIS A 371 -10.32 5.04 -11.60
N SER A 372 -10.10 5.66 -10.45
CA SER A 372 -10.99 6.61 -9.81
C SER A 372 -10.21 7.61 -8.98
N GLN A 373 -10.74 8.81 -8.86
CA GLN A 373 -10.14 9.90 -8.10
C GLN A 373 -11.22 10.64 -7.31
N SER A 374 -10.87 11.03 -6.09
CA SER A 374 -11.67 11.91 -5.24
C SER A 374 -10.83 13.11 -4.83
N SER A 375 -11.38 14.32 -4.90
CA SER A 375 -10.71 15.52 -4.43
C SER A 375 -11.24 15.92 -3.06
N VAL A 376 -10.34 16.25 -2.16
CA VAL A 376 -10.68 16.78 -0.83
C VAL A 376 -11.00 18.25 -0.97
N SER A 377 -12.12 18.71 -0.41
CA SER A 377 -12.60 20.10 -0.54
C SER A 377 -11.67 21.15 0.09
N VAL A 378 -10.69 20.70 0.89
CA VAL A 378 -9.75 21.59 1.58
C VAL A 378 -8.52 21.78 0.71
N LYS A 379 -8.27 23.03 0.29
CA LYS A 379 -7.11 23.39 -0.50
C LYS A 379 -5.81 23.09 0.26
N ASP A 380 -4.80 22.58 -0.46
CA ASP A 380 -3.47 22.25 0.06
C ASP A 380 -3.50 21.24 1.23
N PHE A 381 -4.45 20.32 1.23
CA PHE A 381 -4.43 19.16 2.09
C PHE A 381 -3.42 18.15 1.56
N ILE A 382 -2.44 17.81 2.38
CA ILE A 382 -1.43 16.80 2.07
C ILE A 382 -1.85 15.51 2.78
N GLY A 383 -2.19 14.47 2.03
CA GLY A 383 -2.47 13.15 2.60
C GLY A 383 -1.18 12.49 3.09
N ARG A 384 -1.16 12.05 4.34
CA ARG A 384 0.02 11.40 4.94
C ARG A 384 -0.14 9.90 5.08
N GLN A 385 -1.31 9.45 5.46
CA GLN A 385 -1.59 8.05 5.69
C GLN A 385 -2.98 7.69 5.17
N VAL A 386 -3.08 6.51 4.59
CA VAL A 386 -4.34 5.91 4.14
C VAL A 386 -4.60 4.64 4.95
N ALA A 387 -5.83 4.42 5.35
CA ALA A 387 -6.28 3.21 6.01
C ALA A 387 -7.61 2.73 5.43
N TRP A 388 -7.83 1.43 5.44
CA TRP A 388 -9.09 0.82 5.06
C TRP A 388 -9.79 0.24 6.28
N SER A 389 -11.12 0.30 6.29
CA SER A 389 -11.89 -0.48 7.27
C SER A 389 -11.67 -1.98 7.05
N PRO A 390 -11.85 -2.82 8.08
CA PRO A 390 -11.64 -4.27 7.96
C PRO A 390 -12.44 -4.91 6.81
N LEU A 391 -13.64 -4.43 6.57
CA LEU A 391 -14.48 -4.90 5.46
C LEU A 391 -14.22 -4.18 4.13
N GLY A 392 -13.30 -3.20 4.07
CA GLY A 392 -12.99 -2.43 2.87
C GLY A 392 -14.11 -1.51 2.38
N ASP A 393 -15.09 -1.20 3.22
CA ASP A 393 -16.24 -0.34 2.85
C ASP A 393 -15.92 1.15 2.99
N TRP A 394 -14.90 1.45 3.80
CA TRP A 394 -14.45 2.80 4.07
C TRP A 394 -12.95 2.92 3.84
N CYS A 395 -12.56 4.02 3.21
CA CYS A 395 -11.18 4.46 3.10
C CYS A 395 -11.03 5.75 3.89
N VAL A 396 -10.07 5.77 4.81
CA VAL A 396 -9.77 6.94 5.63
C VAL A 396 -8.43 7.48 5.24
N VAL A 397 -8.35 8.79 4.98
CA VAL A 397 -7.10 9.51 4.71
C VAL A 397 -6.89 10.54 5.81
N VAL A 398 -5.76 10.47 6.47
CA VAL A 398 -5.32 11.50 7.43
C VAL A 398 -4.15 12.28 6.86
N GLY A 399 -4.04 13.55 7.22
CA GLY A 399 -3.01 14.38 6.65
C GLY A 399 -2.78 15.70 7.38
N SER A 400 -2.29 16.69 6.63
CA SER A 400 -2.03 18.03 7.15
C SER A 400 -3.30 18.69 7.69
N LYS A 401 -3.13 19.78 8.47
CA LYS A 401 -4.22 20.60 9.00
C LYS A 401 -5.14 19.87 10.01
N ASN A 402 -4.66 18.78 10.64
CA ASN A 402 -5.45 17.96 11.57
C ASN A 402 -6.77 17.46 10.97
N LEU A 403 -6.78 17.16 9.67
CA LEU A 403 -7.97 16.70 8.96
C LEU A 403 -7.91 15.20 8.71
N MET A 404 -9.09 14.60 8.80
CA MET A 404 -9.38 13.25 8.41
C MET A 404 -10.50 13.25 7.36
N VAL A 405 -10.29 12.55 6.27
CA VAL A 405 -11.26 12.38 5.19
C VAL A 405 -11.73 10.94 5.21
N VAL A 406 -13.04 10.73 5.23
CA VAL A 406 -13.66 9.41 5.20
C VAL A 406 -14.40 9.25 3.88
N LEU A 407 -14.02 8.26 3.10
CA LEU A 407 -14.58 7.95 1.80
C LEU A 407 -15.27 6.60 1.85
N ALA A 408 -16.53 6.55 1.43
CA ALA A 408 -17.25 5.29 1.28
C ALA A 408 -16.87 4.62 -0.04
N ARG A 409 -16.63 3.31 -0.01
CA ARG A 409 -16.46 2.51 -1.23
C ARG A 409 -17.79 2.47 -1.98
N TRP A 410 -17.75 2.51 -3.33
CA TRP A 410 -18.95 2.52 -4.16
C TRP A 410 -19.89 1.38 -3.82
N GLN A 411 -21.04 1.70 -3.29
CA GLN A 411 -22.20 0.80 -3.26
C GLN A 411 -23.09 1.20 -4.43
N LYS A 412 -23.54 0.24 -5.26
CA LYS A 412 -24.68 0.47 -6.11
C LYS A 412 -25.82 0.90 -5.19
N LYS A 413 -26.38 2.11 -5.38
CA LYS A 413 -27.67 2.45 -4.80
C LYS A 413 -28.64 1.39 -5.31
N GLU A 414 -29.08 0.46 -4.45
CA GLU A 414 -30.29 -0.32 -4.71
C GLU A 414 -31.39 0.71 -4.95
N LYS A 415 -31.97 0.69 -6.14
CA LYS A 415 -33.18 1.44 -6.41
C LYS A 415 -34.23 0.91 -5.42
N ASP A 416 -34.67 1.78 -4.53
CA ASP A 416 -35.80 1.54 -3.64
C ASP A 416 -37.03 1.30 -4.52
N ASP A 417 -37.36 0.04 -4.81
CA ASP A 417 -38.59 -0.39 -5.47
C ASP A 417 -39.79 -0.33 -4.51
N ARG A 418 -39.81 0.71 -3.67
CA ARG A 418 -41.01 1.05 -2.88
C ARG A 418 -41.83 2.15 -3.56
N ARG A 419 -42.35 1.87 -4.75
CA ARG A 419 -43.53 2.60 -5.31
C ARG A 419 -44.35 1.68 -6.19
N SER A 420 -45.13 0.79 -5.58
CA SER A 420 -46.39 0.32 -6.15
C SER A 420 -47.21 -0.34 -5.03
N GLY A 421 -48.10 0.44 -4.48
CA GLY A 421 -49.04 -0.07 -3.46
C GLY A 421 -49.84 1.07 -2.86
N HIS A 422 -50.68 1.70 -3.69
CA HIS A 422 -52.02 2.18 -3.32
C HIS A 422 -52.77 2.55 -4.59
#